data_d3e5c1a8d453bb0da9f01327936b31fe
#
_entry.id   d3e5c1a8d453bb0da9f01327936b31fe
#
_cell.length_a   1.000
_cell.length_b   1.000
_cell.length_c   1.000
_cell.angle_alpha   90.00
_cell.angle_beta   90.00
_cell.angle_gamma   90.00
#
_symmetry.space_group_name_H-M   'P 1'
#
loop_
_entity.id
_entity.type
_entity.pdbx_description
1 polymer ?
#
loop_
_entity_poly.entity_id
_entity_poly.type
_entity_poly.pdbx_seq_one_letter_code
_entity_poly.pdbx_strand_id
1 'polypeptide(L)'
;MLGGSIGSFDAILFEALQEALSPDKFLGLTHLTSLNRAKGLAQISITQAQKNEICNEFILLNSQNVFYTQNKSKLFRPNLEHEIFAAGDESAIKPFDFMGLKIGVLICFELRFTQLWAQLKGCDIILVPAMWSKAREDAYLTLCKALALANSCYVVAASSLDLDFSGVFLPSGEFAKEAKFDPNLILETKRNLGIL
;
A
#
# COMPACT_ATOMS: atom_id res chain seq x y z
N MET A 1 -1.36 21.93 0.70
CA MET A 1 -2.60 21.88 -0.11
C MET A 1 -2.73 20.47 -0.61
N LEU A 2 -3.73 19.73 -0.15
CA LEU A 2 -4.19 18.53 -0.83
C LEU A 2 -4.86 19.03 -2.12
N GLY A 3 -4.06 19.25 -3.15
CA GLY A 3 -4.53 19.71 -4.44
C GLY A 3 -4.95 18.56 -5.37
N GLY A 4 -5.33 17.45 -4.80
CA GLY A 4 -6.17 16.47 -5.45
C GLY A 4 -7.57 16.76 -4.96
N SER A 5 -8.50 17.09 -5.83
CA SER A 5 -9.88 17.06 -5.48
C SER A 5 -10.12 15.75 -4.73
N ILE A 6 -10.67 15.85 -3.50
CA ILE A 6 -11.40 14.76 -2.87
C ILE A 6 -12.69 14.61 -3.72
N GLY A 7 -12.53 14.58 -5.01
CA GLY A 7 -13.52 14.32 -5.98
C GLY A 7 -13.53 12.82 -6.10
N SER A 8 -14.58 12.23 -5.57
CA SER A 8 -15.14 11.00 -6.06
C SER A 8 -14.12 10.18 -6.87
N PHE A 9 -13.41 9.31 -6.20
CA PHE A 9 -13.01 8.07 -6.83
C PHE A 9 -14.33 7.34 -7.08
N ASP A 10 -15.10 7.88 -8.03
CA ASP A 10 -16.43 7.38 -8.28
C ASP A 10 -16.34 6.06 -9.06
N ALA A 11 -17.44 5.36 -9.07
CA ALA A 11 -17.64 4.13 -9.80
C ALA A 11 -17.11 4.22 -11.24
N ILE A 12 -17.23 5.37 -11.87
CA ILE A 12 -16.81 5.64 -13.24
C ILE A 12 -15.30 5.50 -13.41
N LEU A 13 -14.50 6.06 -12.49
CA LEU A 13 -13.05 5.90 -12.56
C LEU A 13 -12.62 4.47 -12.26
N PHE A 14 -13.29 3.80 -11.33
CA PHE A 14 -13.03 2.39 -11.02
C PHE A 14 -13.36 1.49 -12.22
N GLU A 15 -14.51 1.67 -12.85
CA GLU A 15 -14.90 0.98 -14.07
C GLU A 15 -13.92 1.26 -15.22
N ALA A 16 -13.56 2.54 -15.44
CA ALA A 16 -12.58 2.91 -16.47
C ALA A 16 -11.19 2.28 -16.23
N LEU A 17 -10.74 2.17 -14.96
CA LEU A 17 -9.50 1.48 -14.62
C LEU A 17 -9.62 -0.03 -14.87
N GLN A 18 -10.74 -0.65 -14.54
CA GLN A 18 -10.97 -2.07 -14.82
C GLN A 18 -11.03 -2.35 -16.32
N GLU A 19 -11.68 -1.48 -17.11
CA GLU A 19 -11.71 -1.60 -18.57
C GLU A 19 -10.32 -1.42 -19.21
N ALA A 20 -9.48 -0.55 -18.65
CA ALA A 20 -8.13 -0.32 -19.15
C ALA A 20 -7.13 -1.46 -18.82
N LEU A 21 -7.47 -2.30 -17.84
CA LEU A 21 -6.64 -3.43 -17.44
C LEU A 21 -6.98 -4.67 -18.26
N SER A 22 -5.97 -5.38 -18.75
CA SER A 22 -6.16 -6.76 -19.23
C SER A 22 -6.27 -7.73 -18.03
N PRO A 23 -6.91 -8.91 -18.19
CA PRO A 23 -7.12 -9.86 -17.11
C PRO A 23 -5.84 -10.36 -16.42
N ASP A 24 -4.72 -10.30 -17.14
CA ASP A 24 -3.38 -10.70 -16.67
C ASP A 24 -2.58 -9.57 -16.01
N LYS A 25 -3.14 -8.34 -15.98
CA LYS A 25 -2.53 -7.18 -15.34
C LYS A 25 -3.23 -6.83 -14.03
N PHE A 26 -2.43 -6.50 -13.03
CA PHE A 26 -2.91 -6.15 -11.70
C PHE A 26 -2.54 -4.73 -11.34
N LEU A 27 -3.43 -4.05 -10.64
CA LEU A 27 -3.25 -2.70 -10.14
C LEU A 27 -3.46 -2.68 -8.64
N GLY A 28 -2.45 -2.19 -7.92
CA GLY A 28 -2.57 -1.86 -6.50
C GLY A 28 -2.58 -0.34 -6.34
N LEU A 29 -3.58 0.20 -5.68
CA LEU A 29 -3.71 1.63 -5.44
C LEU A 29 -4.38 1.93 -4.10
N THR A 30 -4.23 3.16 -3.62
CA THR A 30 -5.01 3.67 -2.48
C THR A 30 -6.11 4.60 -2.97
N HIS A 31 -7.28 4.50 -2.36
CA HIS A 31 -8.42 5.34 -2.63
C HIS A 31 -9.22 5.63 -1.35
N LEU A 32 -10.20 6.52 -1.44
CA LEU A 32 -11.11 6.82 -0.34
C LEU A 32 -12.36 5.95 -0.47
N THR A 33 -12.77 5.30 0.60
CA THR A 33 -13.99 4.49 0.64
C THR A 33 -14.80 4.78 1.89
N SER A 34 -16.12 4.58 1.82
CA SER A 34 -17.00 4.67 2.99
C SER A 34 -17.03 3.36 3.76
N LEU A 35 -17.02 3.40 5.10
CA LEU A 35 -17.20 2.23 5.96
C LEU A 35 -18.54 1.51 5.69
N ASN A 36 -19.55 2.24 5.19
CA ASN A 36 -20.87 1.70 4.89
C ASN A 36 -20.97 1.11 3.47
N ARG A 37 -19.97 0.40 3.01
CA ARG A 37 -19.85 -0.18 1.65
C ARG A 37 -21.02 -1.11 1.22
N ALA A 38 -21.98 -1.39 2.08
CA ALA A 38 -23.09 -2.33 1.81
C ALA A 38 -24.14 -1.83 0.78
N LYS A 39 -24.01 -0.61 0.27
CA LYS A 39 -24.99 -0.03 -0.67
C LYS A 39 -24.32 0.58 -1.91
N GLY A 40 -23.75 -0.27 -2.75
CA GLY A 40 -23.32 0.16 -4.11
C GLY A 40 -22.30 1.31 -4.12
N LEU A 41 -21.52 1.42 -5.15
CA LEU A 41 -20.57 2.50 -5.41
C LEU A 41 -21.34 3.84 -5.59
N ALA A 42 -21.74 4.47 -4.48
CA ALA A 42 -22.37 5.77 -4.49
C ALA A 42 -21.34 6.88 -4.37
N GLN A 43 -21.52 7.96 -5.12
CA GLN A 43 -20.73 9.20 -5.03
C GLN A 43 -20.53 9.61 -3.58
N ILE A 44 -19.29 9.69 -3.13
CA ILE A 44 -18.96 10.15 -1.78
C ILE A 44 -18.88 11.69 -1.81
N SER A 45 -20.01 12.34 -1.55
CA SER A 45 -20.03 13.75 -1.15
C SER A 45 -19.73 13.82 0.33
N ILE A 46 -18.58 14.36 0.73
CA ILE A 46 -18.20 14.50 2.13
C ILE A 46 -19.01 15.66 2.74
N THR A 47 -20.04 15.33 3.51
CA THR A 47 -20.72 16.28 4.38
C THR A 47 -20.10 16.27 5.78
N GLN A 48 -20.27 17.35 6.55
CA GLN A 48 -19.76 17.44 7.94
C GLN A 48 -20.21 16.27 8.84
N ALA A 49 -21.37 15.67 8.54
CA ALA A 49 -21.94 14.54 9.29
C ALA A 49 -21.27 13.19 9.00
N GLN A 50 -20.45 13.07 7.94
CA GLN A 50 -19.78 11.83 7.50
C GLN A 50 -18.30 11.80 7.89
N LYS A 51 -17.83 12.74 8.72
CA LYS A 51 -16.51 12.67 9.34
C LYS A 51 -16.36 11.33 10.06
N ASN A 52 -15.24 10.65 9.81
CA ASN A 52 -14.88 9.32 10.35
C ASN A 52 -15.68 8.13 9.78
N GLU A 53 -16.45 8.31 8.70
CA GLU A 53 -17.03 7.18 7.97
C GLU A 53 -16.23 6.83 6.69
N ILE A 54 -15.22 7.63 6.35
CA ILE A 54 -14.40 7.48 5.16
C ILE A 54 -13.04 6.92 5.57
N CYS A 55 -12.59 5.91 4.88
CA CYS A 55 -11.26 5.31 5.05
C CYS A 55 -10.37 5.63 3.85
N ASN A 56 -9.06 5.72 4.11
CA ASN A 56 -8.05 5.56 3.07
C ASN A 56 -7.80 4.06 2.91
N GLU A 57 -8.24 3.49 1.80
CA GLU A 57 -8.19 2.05 1.53
C GLU A 57 -7.18 1.73 0.43
N PHE A 58 -6.33 0.74 0.65
CA PHE A 58 -5.60 0.07 -0.42
C PHE A 58 -6.49 -0.99 -1.06
N ILE A 59 -6.44 -1.10 -2.39
CA ILE A 59 -7.13 -2.13 -3.15
C ILE A 59 -6.17 -2.75 -4.17
N LEU A 60 -6.20 -4.09 -4.28
CA LEU A 60 -5.54 -4.85 -5.32
C LEU A 60 -6.60 -5.47 -6.22
N LEU A 61 -6.55 -5.16 -7.51
CA LEU A 61 -7.58 -5.58 -8.47
C LEU A 61 -7.00 -5.90 -9.86
N ASN A 62 -7.80 -6.53 -10.70
CA ASN A 62 -7.65 -6.55 -12.15
C ASN A 62 -8.97 -6.15 -12.83
N SER A 63 -9.08 -6.33 -14.16
CA SER A 63 -10.30 -6.00 -14.90
C SER A 63 -11.57 -6.72 -14.43
N GLN A 64 -11.45 -7.82 -13.71
CA GLN A 64 -12.58 -8.70 -13.37
C GLN A 64 -12.82 -8.79 -11.86
N ASN A 65 -11.77 -8.68 -11.03
CA ASN A 65 -11.83 -9.02 -9.61
C ASN A 65 -11.11 -8.03 -8.73
N VAL A 66 -11.60 -7.90 -7.50
CA VAL A 66 -10.88 -7.34 -6.36
C VAL A 66 -10.33 -8.51 -5.53
N PHE A 67 -9.01 -8.53 -5.35
CA PHE A 67 -8.31 -9.62 -4.66
C PHE A 67 -8.05 -9.32 -3.20
N TYR A 68 -7.83 -8.04 -2.88
CA TYR A 68 -7.50 -7.63 -1.52
C TYR A 68 -7.88 -6.18 -1.27
N THR A 69 -8.32 -5.89 -0.04
CA THR A 69 -8.50 -4.52 0.45
C THR A 69 -7.96 -4.39 1.87
N GLN A 70 -7.44 -3.21 2.21
CA GLN A 70 -6.94 -2.88 3.54
C GLN A 70 -7.14 -1.40 3.83
N ASN A 71 -7.77 -1.08 4.95
CA ASN A 71 -7.90 0.29 5.42
C ASN A 71 -6.62 0.73 6.16
N LYS A 72 -6.17 1.94 5.88
CA LYS A 72 -5.03 2.56 6.55
C LYS A 72 -5.29 2.70 8.05
N SER A 73 -4.43 2.10 8.88
CA SER A 73 -4.57 2.10 10.34
C SER A 73 -3.87 3.29 11.01
N LYS A 74 -2.75 3.76 10.46
CA LYS A 74 -1.96 4.87 11.03
C LYS A 74 -2.20 6.16 10.25
N LEU A 75 -3.08 6.99 10.76
CA LEU A 75 -3.42 8.27 10.16
C LEU A 75 -2.34 9.32 10.43
N PHE A 76 -1.99 10.09 9.39
CA PHE A 76 -0.95 11.10 9.45
C PHE A 76 -1.50 12.42 10.02
N ARG A 77 -1.31 12.66 11.31
CA ARG A 77 -1.83 13.81 12.04
C ARG A 77 -1.39 15.19 11.48
N PRO A 78 -0.14 15.38 11.00
CA PRO A 78 0.26 16.66 10.44
C PRO A 78 -0.57 17.12 9.23
N ASN A 79 -1.19 16.18 8.49
CA ASN A 79 -2.12 16.47 7.41
C ASN A 79 -3.59 16.39 7.84
N LEU A 80 -3.87 16.36 9.14
CA LEU A 80 -5.21 16.29 9.73
C LEU A 80 -6.03 15.06 9.27
N GLU A 81 -5.36 14.00 8.82
CA GLU A 81 -6.05 12.77 8.38
C GLU A 81 -7.02 12.22 9.44
N HIS A 82 -6.66 12.33 10.71
CA HIS A 82 -7.48 11.87 11.84
C HIS A 82 -8.77 12.69 12.04
N GLU A 83 -8.87 13.87 11.44
CA GLU A 83 -10.09 14.68 11.47
C GLU A 83 -11.05 14.33 10.33
N ILE A 84 -10.54 13.64 9.30
CA ILE A 84 -11.27 13.37 8.06
C ILE A 84 -11.57 11.87 7.93
N PHE A 85 -10.60 11.00 8.25
CA PHE A 85 -10.67 9.57 8.01
C PHE A 85 -10.88 8.76 9.28
N ALA A 86 -11.58 7.64 9.15
CA ALA A 86 -11.55 6.56 10.13
C ALA A 86 -10.27 5.75 9.96
N ALA A 87 -9.66 5.37 11.07
CA ALA A 87 -8.53 4.46 11.07
C ALA A 87 -9.01 3.01 10.85
N GLY A 88 -8.27 2.25 10.07
CA GLY A 88 -8.42 0.81 9.96
C GLY A 88 -7.93 0.06 11.19
N ASP A 89 -8.19 -1.23 11.24
CA ASP A 89 -7.74 -2.12 12.30
C ASP A 89 -6.28 -2.57 12.03
N GLU A 90 -5.38 -2.31 12.97
CA GLU A 90 -4.00 -2.77 12.88
C GLU A 90 -3.86 -4.29 12.81
N SER A 91 -4.76 -5.04 13.44
CA SER A 91 -4.76 -6.51 13.41
C SER A 91 -5.12 -7.08 12.04
N ALA A 92 -5.72 -6.27 11.16
CA ALA A 92 -6.00 -6.64 9.78
C ALA A 92 -4.75 -6.59 8.87
N ILE A 93 -3.67 -5.90 9.31
CA ILE A 93 -2.41 -5.83 8.58
C ILE A 93 -1.66 -7.15 8.76
N LYS A 94 -1.79 -8.04 7.80
CA LYS A 94 -1.19 -9.38 7.79
C LYS A 94 -0.91 -9.85 6.37
N PRO A 95 0.00 -10.83 6.20
CA PRO A 95 0.21 -11.44 4.89
C PRO A 95 -1.07 -12.03 4.31
N PHE A 96 -1.29 -11.87 3.02
CA PHE A 96 -2.34 -12.54 2.27
C PHE A 96 -1.76 -13.30 1.09
N ASP A 97 -2.43 -14.39 0.71
CA ASP A 97 -1.98 -15.21 -0.41
C ASP A 97 -2.51 -14.65 -1.73
N PHE A 98 -1.61 -14.42 -2.69
CA PHE A 98 -1.95 -13.94 -4.02
C PHE A 98 -1.04 -14.58 -5.06
N MET A 99 -1.61 -15.36 -5.98
CA MET A 99 -0.88 -16.07 -7.05
C MET A 99 0.29 -16.93 -6.54
N GLY A 100 0.13 -17.57 -5.39
CA GLY A 100 1.16 -18.41 -4.77
C GLY A 100 2.24 -17.64 -4.01
N LEU A 101 2.11 -16.32 -3.89
CA LEU A 101 3.00 -15.45 -3.13
C LEU A 101 2.30 -14.93 -1.86
N LYS A 102 3.08 -14.70 -0.82
CA LYS A 102 2.63 -13.97 0.39
C LYS A 102 2.91 -12.48 0.23
N ILE A 103 1.84 -11.70 0.13
CA ILE A 103 1.90 -10.25 -0.06
C ILE A 103 1.52 -9.54 1.24
N GLY A 104 2.22 -8.46 1.55
CA GLY A 104 1.87 -7.53 2.62
C GLY A 104 1.68 -6.11 2.08
N VAL A 105 0.99 -5.26 2.83
CA VAL A 105 0.79 -3.85 2.48
C VAL A 105 1.05 -2.95 3.67
N LEU A 106 1.78 -1.85 3.46
CA LEU A 106 1.92 -0.74 4.40
C LEU A 106 1.58 0.56 3.69
N ILE A 107 0.51 1.21 4.11
CA ILE A 107 0.01 2.42 3.43
C ILE A 107 0.72 3.66 3.99
N CYS A 108 1.64 4.23 3.21
CA CYS A 108 2.27 5.53 3.47
C CYS A 108 2.88 5.64 4.88
N PHE A 109 2.23 6.34 5.80
CA PHE A 109 2.72 6.60 7.16
C PHE A 109 2.88 5.32 8.01
N GLU A 110 2.19 4.24 7.67
CA GLU A 110 2.34 2.93 8.33
C GLU A 110 3.78 2.40 8.26
N LEU A 111 4.52 2.79 7.22
CA LEU A 111 5.94 2.45 7.07
C LEU A 111 6.82 2.86 8.26
N ARG A 112 6.42 3.84 9.09
CA ARG A 112 7.17 4.26 10.28
C ARG A 112 6.98 3.37 11.50
N PHE A 113 6.07 2.41 11.45
CA PHE A 113 5.68 1.61 12.61
C PHE A 113 6.24 0.20 12.50
N THR A 114 7.39 -0.04 13.13
CA THR A 114 8.12 -1.31 13.04
C THR A 114 7.35 -2.51 13.60
N GLN A 115 6.40 -2.30 14.51
CA GLN A 115 5.50 -3.36 14.96
C GLN A 115 4.63 -3.90 13.82
N LEU A 116 4.29 -3.07 12.82
CA LEU A 116 3.55 -3.53 11.63
C LEU A 116 4.45 -4.35 10.70
N TRP A 117 5.77 -4.06 10.66
CA TRP A 117 6.72 -4.87 9.91
C TRP A 117 6.80 -6.30 10.44
N ALA A 118 6.75 -6.45 11.77
CA ALA A 118 6.76 -7.76 12.42
C ALA A 118 5.51 -8.58 12.07
N GLN A 119 4.35 -7.94 11.89
CA GLN A 119 3.12 -8.60 11.45
C GLN A 119 3.22 -9.12 10.00
N LEU A 120 4.07 -8.49 9.18
CA LEU A 120 4.31 -8.87 7.78
C LEU A 120 5.50 -9.83 7.61
N LYS A 121 6.01 -10.40 8.69
CA LYS A 121 7.09 -11.39 8.63
C LYS A 121 6.64 -12.61 7.82
N GLY A 122 7.49 -13.02 6.89
CA GLY A 122 7.21 -14.14 5.99
C GLY A 122 6.53 -13.76 4.67
N CYS A 123 6.30 -12.47 4.43
CA CYS A 123 5.93 -12.01 3.08
C CYS A 123 7.07 -12.23 2.09
N ASP A 124 6.70 -12.54 0.85
CA ASP A 124 7.61 -12.53 -0.30
C ASP A 124 7.77 -11.10 -0.84
N ILE A 125 6.67 -10.35 -0.84
CA ILE A 125 6.61 -8.97 -1.33
C ILE A 125 5.81 -8.12 -0.33
N ILE A 126 6.32 -6.92 -0.02
CA ILE A 126 5.56 -5.89 0.70
C ILE A 126 5.37 -4.68 -0.21
N LEU A 127 4.12 -4.27 -0.39
CA LEU A 127 3.74 -3.10 -1.17
C LEU A 127 3.67 -1.88 -0.26
N VAL A 128 4.31 -0.77 -0.67
CA VAL A 128 4.32 0.50 0.08
C VAL A 128 3.82 1.65 -0.81
N PRO A 129 2.49 1.72 -1.04
CA PRO A 129 1.91 2.87 -1.72
C PRO A 129 1.91 4.09 -0.78
N ALA A 130 2.34 5.24 -1.28
CA ALA A 130 2.50 6.43 -0.46
C ALA A 130 2.21 7.74 -1.23
N MET A 131 1.82 8.77 -0.47
CA MET A 131 1.93 10.16 -0.85
C MET A 131 2.93 10.82 0.10
N TRP A 132 4.22 10.57 -0.14
CA TRP A 132 5.30 11.04 0.73
C TRP A 132 5.88 12.34 0.17
N SER A 133 6.13 13.32 1.03
CA SER A 133 6.69 14.60 0.56
C SER A 133 8.16 14.48 0.19
N LYS A 134 8.59 15.22 -0.82
CA LYS A 134 9.99 15.29 -1.27
C LYS A 134 10.94 15.66 -0.14
N ALA A 135 10.53 16.56 0.76
CA ALA A 135 11.32 16.96 1.93
C ALA A 135 11.65 15.80 2.90
N ARG A 136 10.99 14.66 2.77
CA ARG A 136 11.18 13.46 3.59
C ARG A 136 11.60 12.24 2.77
N GLU A 137 12.14 12.45 1.59
CA GLU A 137 12.58 11.40 0.66
C GLU A 137 13.54 10.41 1.33
N ASP A 138 14.62 10.92 1.94
CA ASP A 138 15.63 10.08 2.60
C ASP A 138 15.03 9.15 3.65
N ALA A 139 14.03 9.65 4.42
CA ALA A 139 13.34 8.82 5.40
C ALA A 139 12.51 7.72 4.74
N TYR A 140 11.84 8.03 3.62
CA TYR A 140 11.04 7.04 2.88
C TYR A 140 11.92 5.93 2.31
N LEU A 141 12.99 6.30 1.61
CA LEU A 141 13.91 5.36 0.98
C LEU A 141 14.63 4.49 2.02
N THR A 142 15.11 5.13 3.11
CA THR A 142 15.77 4.42 4.21
C THR A 142 14.84 3.40 4.86
N LEU A 143 13.57 3.76 5.12
CA LEU A 143 12.61 2.85 5.74
C LEU A 143 12.19 1.71 4.80
N CYS A 144 11.99 1.97 3.50
CA CYS A 144 11.71 0.92 2.53
C CYS A 144 12.87 -0.08 2.42
N LYS A 145 14.12 0.41 2.38
CA LYS A 145 15.32 -0.41 2.40
C LYS A 145 15.42 -1.24 3.69
N ALA A 146 15.22 -0.60 4.83
CA ALA A 146 15.27 -1.27 6.14
C ALA A 146 14.19 -2.35 6.26
N LEU A 147 12.97 -2.10 5.75
CA LEU A 147 11.88 -3.08 5.72
C LEU A 147 12.27 -4.31 4.89
N ALA A 148 12.86 -4.11 3.71
CA ALA A 148 13.32 -5.20 2.85
C ALA A 148 14.37 -6.08 3.55
N LEU A 149 15.37 -5.44 4.18
CA LEU A 149 16.41 -6.11 4.96
C LEU A 149 15.85 -6.86 6.16
N ALA A 150 14.99 -6.21 6.96
CA ALA A 150 14.45 -6.78 8.19
C ALA A 150 13.55 -8.00 7.97
N ASN A 151 12.81 -8.02 6.86
CA ASN A 151 11.91 -9.13 6.50
C ASN A 151 12.50 -10.09 5.46
N SER A 152 13.70 -9.80 4.90
CA SER A 152 14.33 -10.56 3.81
C SER A 152 13.34 -10.81 2.67
N CYS A 153 12.68 -9.74 2.19
CA CYS A 153 11.64 -9.79 1.17
C CYS A 153 11.81 -8.65 0.16
N TYR A 154 11.09 -8.71 -0.93
CA TYR A 154 10.98 -7.59 -1.86
C TYR A 154 10.08 -6.49 -1.27
N VAL A 155 10.48 -5.22 -1.41
CA VAL A 155 9.63 -4.08 -1.08
C VAL A 155 9.38 -3.26 -2.33
N VAL A 156 8.14 -3.23 -2.81
CA VAL A 156 7.71 -2.42 -3.94
C VAL A 156 7.23 -1.08 -3.42
N ALA A 157 7.98 -0.04 -3.67
CA ALA A 157 7.73 1.31 -3.22
C ALA A 157 7.20 2.17 -4.36
N ALA A 158 6.05 2.81 -4.14
CA ALA A 158 5.45 3.75 -5.08
C ALA A 158 4.98 4.99 -4.34
N SER A 159 5.43 6.17 -4.74
CA SER A 159 5.03 7.43 -4.15
C SER A 159 4.41 8.37 -5.18
N SER A 160 3.64 9.35 -4.68
CA SER A 160 2.95 10.34 -5.48
C SER A 160 3.91 11.30 -6.21
N LEU A 161 3.34 12.15 -7.05
CA LEU A 161 4.04 13.15 -7.84
C LEU A 161 4.96 14.09 -7.02
N ASP A 162 4.66 14.33 -5.74
CA ASP A 162 5.50 15.20 -4.89
C ASP A 162 6.89 14.60 -4.67
N LEU A 163 6.98 13.31 -4.38
CA LEU A 163 8.24 12.58 -4.29
C LEU A 163 8.68 12.01 -5.63
N ASP A 164 7.75 11.70 -6.52
CA ASP A 164 7.98 11.09 -7.84
C ASP A 164 8.97 9.91 -7.79
N PHE A 165 8.69 8.95 -6.94
CA PHE A 165 9.52 7.78 -6.74
C PHE A 165 8.73 6.48 -6.97
N SER A 166 9.31 5.58 -7.73
CA SER A 166 8.84 4.20 -7.82
C SER A 166 10.01 3.26 -8.05
N GLY A 167 9.96 2.07 -7.45
CA GLY A 167 10.99 1.05 -7.62
C GLY A 167 10.87 -0.07 -6.61
N VAL A 168 11.87 -0.92 -6.61
CA VAL A 168 11.90 -2.16 -5.83
C VAL A 168 13.17 -2.20 -4.98
N PHE A 169 13.04 -2.46 -3.69
CA PHE A 169 14.15 -2.86 -2.85
C PHE A 169 14.16 -4.39 -2.79
N LEU A 170 15.30 -4.98 -3.16
CA LEU A 170 15.53 -6.42 -3.15
C LEU A 170 15.68 -6.92 -1.69
N PRO A 171 15.58 -8.23 -1.42
CA PRO A 171 15.81 -8.81 -0.09
C PRO A 171 17.17 -8.44 0.53
N SER A 172 18.16 -8.14 -0.31
CA SER A 172 19.50 -7.61 0.07
C SER A 172 19.50 -6.14 0.45
N GLY A 173 18.38 -5.42 0.29
CA GLY A 173 18.30 -3.97 0.45
C GLY A 173 18.84 -3.17 -0.74
N GLU A 174 19.27 -3.82 -1.81
CA GLU A 174 19.67 -3.15 -3.05
C GLU A 174 18.43 -2.57 -3.74
N PHE A 175 18.58 -1.38 -4.34
CA PHE A 175 17.53 -0.71 -5.09
C PHE A 175 17.61 -1.06 -6.57
N ALA A 176 16.45 -1.38 -7.16
CA ALA A 176 16.26 -1.53 -8.60
C ALA A 176 15.05 -0.72 -9.06
N LYS A 177 15.15 -0.07 -10.23
CA LYS A 177 13.99 0.63 -10.81
C LYS A 177 12.87 -0.35 -11.15
N GLU A 178 13.25 -1.51 -11.66
CA GLU A 178 12.38 -2.65 -11.99
C GLU A 178 13.10 -3.94 -11.59
N ALA A 179 12.36 -4.92 -11.11
CA ALA A 179 12.91 -6.23 -10.78
C ALA A 179 11.93 -7.34 -11.18
N LYS A 180 12.47 -8.46 -11.64
CA LYS A 180 11.71 -9.71 -11.72
C LYS A 180 11.72 -10.37 -10.36
N PHE A 181 10.58 -10.91 -9.96
CA PHE A 181 10.51 -11.71 -8.75
C PHE A 181 11.31 -13.02 -8.94
N ASP A 182 12.24 -13.27 -8.02
CA ASP A 182 13.00 -14.52 -7.93
C ASP A 182 12.94 -15.03 -6.48
N PRO A 183 12.25 -16.14 -6.21
CA PRO A 183 12.16 -16.71 -4.87
C PRO A 183 13.53 -17.20 -4.35
N ASN A 184 14.47 -17.55 -5.25
CA ASN A 184 15.80 -18.01 -4.84
C ASN A 184 16.57 -16.88 -4.16
N LEU A 185 16.40 -15.64 -4.58
CA LEU A 185 17.06 -14.49 -3.96
C LEU A 185 16.64 -14.32 -2.49
N ILE A 186 15.37 -14.58 -2.17
CA ILE A 186 14.88 -14.58 -0.78
C ILE A 186 15.56 -15.72 0.00
N LEU A 187 15.61 -16.92 -0.56
CA LEU A 187 16.21 -18.08 0.09
C LEU A 187 17.71 -17.92 0.32
N GLU A 188 18.44 -17.42 -0.67
CA GLU A 188 19.87 -17.13 -0.58
C GLU A 188 20.16 -16.07 0.48
N THR A 189 19.38 -14.98 0.48
CA THR A 189 19.52 -13.93 1.51
C THR A 189 19.33 -14.51 2.91
N LYS A 190 18.30 -15.31 3.13
CA LYS A 190 18.03 -15.95 4.43
C LYS A 190 19.12 -16.95 4.85
N ARG A 191 19.64 -17.75 3.90
CA ARG A 191 20.75 -18.67 4.17
C ARG A 191 22.03 -17.95 4.56
N ASN A 192 22.38 -16.88 3.81
CA ASN A 192 23.57 -16.07 4.11
C ASN A 192 23.51 -15.38 5.48
N LEU A 193 22.31 -15.13 5.97
CA LEU A 193 22.06 -14.55 7.30
C LEU A 193 21.90 -15.63 8.40
N GLY A 194 21.89 -16.92 8.06
CA GLY A 194 21.68 -17.99 9.04
C GLY A 194 20.26 -18.02 9.63
N ILE A 195 19.26 -17.56 8.86
CA ILE A 195 17.84 -17.50 9.27
C ILE A 195 17.09 -18.78 8.82
N LEU A 196 17.67 -19.54 7.88
CA LEU A 196 17.17 -20.84 7.40
C LEU A 196 18.12 -21.93 7.82
#